data_b1ad1af2bec5d5c1c4545596e6c836a5
#
_entry.id   b1ad1af2bec5d5c1c4545596e6c836a5
#
_cell.length_a   1.000
_cell.length_b   1.000
_cell.length_c   1.000
_cell.angle_alpha   90.00
_cell.angle_beta   90.00
_cell.angle_gamma   90.00
#
_symmetry.space_group_name_H-M   'P 1'
#
loop_
_entity.id
_entity.type
_entity.pdbx_description
1 polymer ?
#
loop_
_entity_poly.entity_id
_entity_poly.type
_entity_poly.pdbx_seq_one_letter_code
_entity_poly.pdbx_strand_id
1 'polypeptide(L)'
;MSKVILTPTKNGASNIDKSRQATNLSNLNEDRKGWQKIVDGDQKNKIIPTIKSRLEKNYEYYGFSSKNDIDFKAVQRMARTYLDADPWLQIDYCRDSTRQSIDESVQTATLKKYINDSFENIANGKEVPFNGNIVSKKEAVGLNGKQIKARSVDAIGTLANRKVKLFQKYSKVAGSGQSHQTLETQNWLEECSKIQDKSIVFVAQLDGGEAESHIEELRKVVSQFDNIFVGNSEQVIDWLNALDK
;
A
#
# COMPACT_ATOMS: atom_id res chain seq x y z
N MET A 1 14.48 5.25 0.29
CA MET A 1 13.70 5.67 1.48
C MET A 1 13.60 4.49 2.41
N SER A 2 14.00 4.64 3.66
CA SER A 2 13.76 3.61 4.69
C SER A 2 12.33 3.76 5.21
N LYS A 3 11.54 2.68 5.12
CA LYS A 3 10.24 2.63 5.79
C LYS A 3 10.46 2.48 7.29
N VAL A 4 9.76 3.25 8.09
CA VAL A 4 9.78 3.10 9.54
C VAL A 4 8.63 2.18 9.93
N ILE A 5 8.97 0.96 10.35
CA ILE A 5 8.01 -0.02 10.86
C ILE A 5 8.22 -0.10 12.36
N LEU A 6 7.23 0.35 13.11
CA LEU A 6 7.25 0.27 14.57
C LEU A 6 6.87 -1.14 15.03
N THR A 7 7.20 -1.48 16.28
CA THR A 7 6.78 -2.77 16.85
C THR A 7 5.26 -2.87 16.85
N PRO A 8 4.66 -3.79 16.06
CA PRO A 8 3.23 -3.80 15.86
C PRO A 8 2.47 -4.36 17.09
N THR A 9 1.24 -3.88 17.25
CA THR A 9 0.19 -4.47 18.11
C THR A 9 -0.77 -5.28 17.22
N LYS A 10 -1.78 -5.94 17.80
CA LYS A 10 -2.83 -6.59 16.99
C LYS A 10 -3.71 -5.59 16.22
N ASN A 11 -3.76 -4.32 16.62
CA ASN A 11 -4.53 -3.27 15.93
C ASN A 11 -3.77 -2.77 14.70
N GLY A 12 -4.11 -3.30 13.53
CA GLY A 12 -3.48 -2.97 12.25
C GLY A 12 -3.63 -1.51 11.87
N ALA A 13 -4.80 -0.92 12.02
CA ALA A 13 -5.07 0.48 11.70
C ALA A 13 -4.17 1.44 12.49
N SER A 14 -4.04 1.24 13.82
CA SER A 14 -3.16 2.03 14.67
C SER A 14 -1.68 1.87 14.30
N ASN A 15 -1.26 0.65 13.97
CA ASN A 15 0.11 0.38 13.52
C ASN A 15 0.46 1.12 12.23
N ILE A 16 -0.46 1.10 11.25
CA ILE A 16 -0.31 1.77 9.97
C ILE A 16 -0.23 3.29 10.17
N ASP A 17 -1.15 3.89 10.93
CA ASP A 17 -1.15 5.32 11.20
C ASP A 17 0.17 5.78 11.83
N LYS A 18 0.64 5.09 12.86
CA LYS A 18 1.92 5.41 13.53
C LYS A 18 3.12 5.25 12.58
N SER A 19 3.15 4.19 11.78
CA SER A 19 4.25 3.95 10.84
C SER A 19 4.25 4.96 9.70
N ARG A 20 3.08 5.39 9.21
CA ARG A 20 2.96 6.47 8.23
C ARG A 20 3.46 7.80 8.80
N GLN A 21 3.06 8.16 10.03
CA GLN A 21 3.53 9.37 10.69
C GLN A 21 5.06 9.36 10.86
N ALA A 22 5.63 8.27 11.36
CA ALA A 22 7.07 8.14 11.54
C ALA A 22 7.85 8.19 10.20
N THR A 23 7.31 7.57 9.15
CA THR A 23 7.91 7.60 7.81
C THR A 23 7.83 9.00 7.20
N ASN A 24 6.70 9.70 7.33
CA ASN A 24 6.56 11.07 6.86
C ASN A 24 7.53 12.01 7.57
N LEU A 25 7.68 11.88 8.87
CA LEU A 25 8.64 12.68 9.63
C LEU A 25 10.09 12.39 9.23
N SER A 26 10.44 11.12 8.99
CA SER A 26 11.76 10.73 8.48
C SER A 26 12.02 11.33 7.08
N ASN A 27 11.03 11.23 6.18
CA ASN A 27 11.11 11.80 4.84
C ASN A 27 11.26 13.33 4.88
N LEU A 28 10.51 14.01 5.76
CA LEU A 28 10.61 15.45 5.96
C LEU A 28 12.04 15.85 6.33
N ASN A 29 12.64 15.15 7.29
CA ASN A 29 13.99 15.44 7.74
C ASN A 29 15.04 15.26 6.62
N GLU A 30 14.87 14.22 5.78
CA GLU A 30 15.74 13.99 4.63
C GLU A 30 15.52 15.05 3.54
N ASP A 31 14.27 15.39 3.24
CA ASP A 31 13.93 16.33 2.18
C ASP A 31 14.33 17.77 2.56
N ARG A 32 14.17 18.17 3.83
CA ARG A 32 14.69 19.47 4.32
C ARG A 32 16.19 19.62 4.08
N LYS A 33 16.97 18.58 4.37
CA LYS A 33 18.42 18.58 4.06
C LYS A 33 18.68 18.68 2.55
N GLY A 34 17.83 18.02 1.74
CA GLY A 34 17.90 18.10 0.28
C GLY A 34 17.53 19.48 -0.25
N TRP A 35 16.46 20.10 0.26
CA TRP A 35 16.06 21.46 -0.11
C TRP A 35 17.17 22.48 0.22
N GLN A 36 17.76 22.36 1.41
CA GLN A 36 18.88 23.23 1.79
C GLN A 36 20.05 23.11 0.81
N LYS A 37 20.48 21.89 0.46
CA LYS A 37 21.55 21.68 -0.51
C LYS A 37 21.21 22.26 -1.89
N ILE A 38 19.97 22.18 -2.34
CA ILE A 38 19.53 22.79 -3.60
C ILE A 38 19.63 24.31 -3.53
N VAL A 39 19.18 24.91 -2.43
CA VAL A 39 19.31 26.36 -2.19
C VAL A 39 20.78 26.79 -2.20
N ASP A 40 21.66 25.95 -1.66
CA ASP A 40 23.12 26.15 -1.64
C ASP A 40 23.81 25.84 -3.00
N GLY A 41 23.06 25.45 -4.02
CA GLY A 41 23.54 25.29 -5.40
C GLY A 41 23.79 23.85 -5.86
N ASP A 42 23.40 22.82 -5.12
CA ASP A 42 23.54 21.41 -5.52
C ASP A 42 22.60 21.05 -6.68
N GLN A 43 23.09 21.17 -7.91
CA GLN A 43 22.35 20.85 -9.14
C GLN A 43 22.18 19.34 -9.39
N LYS A 44 22.84 18.48 -8.63
CA LYS A 44 22.76 17.01 -8.76
C LYS A 44 21.90 16.36 -7.68
N ASN A 45 21.22 17.15 -6.86
CA ASN A 45 20.43 16.61 -5.76
C ASN A 45 19.28 15.71 -6.27
N LYS A 46 19.16 14.54 -5.64
CA LYS A 46 18.19 13.48 -6.02
C LYS A 46 16.72 13.90 -5.95
N ILE A 47 16.37 14.99 -5.24
CA ILE A 47 15.00 15.47 -5.13
C ILE A 47 14.63 16.54 -6.17
N ILE A 48 15.58 17.04 -6.95
CA ILE A 48 15.33 18.01 -8.03
C ILE A 48 14.25 17.54 -9.01
N PRO A 49 14.26 16.29 -9.51
CA PRO A 49 13.21 15.81 -10.40
C PRO A 49 11.81 15.88 -9.79
N THR A 50 11.69 15.65 -8.47
CA THR A 50 10.40 15.73 -7.77
C THR A 50 9.88 17.17 -7.72
N ILE A 51 10.75 18.14 -7.39
CA ILE A 51 10.38 19.56 -7.36
C ILE A 51 10.03 20.03 -8.78
N LYS A 52 10.86 19.67 -9.77
CA LYS A 52 10.64 20.02 -11.18
C LYS A 52 9.30 19.47 -11.68
N SER A 53 8.98 18.21 -11.43
CA SER A 53 7.70 17.60 -11.82
C SER A 53 6.49 18.31 -11.20
N ARG A 54 6.58 18.82 -9.97
CA ARG A 54 5.51 19.61 -9.34
C ARG A 54 5.33 20.98 -10.03
N LEU A 55 6.42 21.64 -10.35
CA LEU A 55 6.39 22.89 -11.12
C LEU A 55 5.80 22.67 -12.51
N GLU A 56 6.17 21.60 -13.20
CA GLU A 56 5.69 21.24 -14.54
C GLU A 56 4.18 20.92 -14.57
N LYS A 57 3.65 20.34 -13.50
CA LYS A 57 2.20 20.04 -13.40
C LYS A 57 1.34 21.30 -13.28
N ASN A 58 1.88 22.34 -12.70
CA ASN A 58 1.16 23.58 -12.40
C ASN A 58 1.95 24.80 -12.90
N TYR A 59 2.63 24.70 -14.04
CA TYR A 59 3.58 25.70 -14.51
C TYR A 59 2.96 27.11 -14.68
N GLU A 60 1.71 27.19 -15.15
CA GLU A 60 0.98 28.46 -15.30
C GLU A 60 0.68 29.11 -13.96
N TYR A 61 0.29 28.31 -12.95
CA TYR A 61 0.05 28.80 -11.58
C TYR A 61 1.32 29.41 -10.96
N TYR A 62 2.50 28.87 -11.31
CA TYR A 62 3.78 29.39 -10.87
C TYR A 62 4.35 30.50 -11.79
N GLY A 63 3.57 30.97 -12.76
CA GLY A 63 3.92 32.11 -13.63
C GLY A 63 4.91 31.76 -14.75
N PHE A 64 5.02 30.50 -15.14
CA PHE A 64 5.82 30.09 -16.30
C PHE A 64 4.96 30.05 -17.58
N SER A 65 5.52 30.50 -18.70
CA SER A 65 4.83 30.44 -20.00
C SER A 65 4.84 29.01 -20.58
N SER A 66 5.85 28.21 -20.22
CA SER A 66 5.94 26.82 -20.63
C SER A 66 6.70 25.99 -19.61
N LYS A 67 6.56 24.65 -19.68
CA LYS A 67 7.33 23.70 -18.85
C LYS A 67 8.85 23.79 -19.09
N ASN A 68 9.25 24.23 -20.31
CA ASN A 68 10.65 24.39 -20.69
C ASN A 68 11.31 25.58 -20.00
N ASP A 69 10.53 26.52 -19.45
CA ASP A 69 11.05 27.70 -18.75
C ASP A 69 11.45 27.37 -17.29
N ILE A 70 11.21 26.14 -16.84
CA ILE A 70 11.54 25.68 -15.49
C ILE A 70 13.01 25.29 -15.44
N ASP A 71 13.85 26.27 -15.13
CA ASP A 71 15.28 26.10 -14.93
C ASP A 71 15.65 25.73 -13.48
N PHE A 72 16.95 25.56 -13.22
CA PHE A 72 17.42 25.28 -11.88
C PHE A 72 17.14 26.41 -10.87
N LYS A 73 17.12 27.68 -11.33
CA LYS A 73 16.78 28.81 -10.45
C LYS A 73 15.33 28.75 -9.97
N ALA A 74 14.41 28.28 -10.83
CA ALA A 74 13.03 28.01 -10.44
C ALA A 74 12.96 26.92 -9.37
N VAL A 75 13.71 25.83 -9.54
CA VAL A 75 13.80 24.75 -8.54
C VAL A 75 14.37 25.25 -7.22
N GLN A 76 15.42 26.12 -7.26
CA GLN A 76 15.98 26.73 -6.04
C GLN A 76 14.98 27.61 -5.31
N ARG A 77 14.24 28.46 -6.03
CA ARG A 77 13.18 29.29 -5.42
C ARG A 77 12.13 28.42 -4.73
N MET A 78 11.68 27.36 -5.40
CA MET A 78 10.69 26.45 -4.81
C MET A 78 11.24 25.70 -3.59
N ALA A 79 12.49 25.24 -3.63
CA ALA A 79 13.14 24.61 -2.48
C ALA A 79 13.23 25.56 -1.28
N ARG A 80 13.49 26.85 -1.52
CA ARG A 80 13.47 27.89 -0.49
C ARG A 80 12.06 28.09 0.08
N THR A 81 11.03 28.18 -0.78
CA THR A 81 9.63 28.25 -0.35
C THR A 81 9.26 27.07 0.55
N TYR A 82 9.73 25.86 0.26
CA TYR A 82 9.49 24.68 1.10
C TYR A 82 10.18 24.78 2.47
N LEU A 83 11.41 25.31 2.51
CA LEU A 83 12.15 25.52 3.77
C LEU A 83 11.48 26.60 4.65
N ASP A 84 10.96 27.66 4.05
CA ASP A 84 10.36 28.80 4.73
C ASP A 84 8.90 28.53 5.13
N ALA A 85 8.29 27.44 4.66
CA ALA A 85 6.93 27.07 5.01
C ALA A 85 6.81 26.56 6.45
N ASP A 86 5.63 26.70 7.04
CA ASP A 86 5.33 26.11 8.35
C ASP A 86 5.63 24.60 8.38
N PRO A 87 6.16 24.06 9.49
CA PRO A 87 6.57 22.65 9.58
C PRO A 87 5.47 21.65 9.18
N TRP A 88 4.20 21.95 9.46
CA TRP A 88 3.09 21.07 9.10
C TRP A 88 2.78 21.11 7.59
N LEU A 89 2.96 22.25 6.90
CA LEU A 89 2.86 22.36 5.45
C LEU A 89 4.03 21.68 4.72
N GLN A 90 5.20 21.66 5.34
CA GLN A 90 6.36 20.99 4.77
C GLN A 90 6.13 19.50 4.57
N ILE A 91 5.24 18.85 5.35
CA ILE A 91 4.85 17.45 5.19
C ILE A 91 4.17 17.23 3.83
N ASP A 92 3.37 18.18 3.35
CA ASP A 92 2.70 18.10 2.04
C ASP A 92 3.68 18.28 0.87
N TYR A 93 4.81 18.93 1.12
CA TYR A 93 5.88 19.11 0.13
C TYR A 93 6.88 17.94 0.09
N CYS A 94 6.87 17.06 1.09
CA CYS A 94 7.71 15.87 1.07
C CYS A 94 7.34 14.93 -0.07
N ARG A 95 8.32 14.12 -0.45
CA ARG A 95 8.08 13.00 -1.34
C ARG A 95 7.04 12.09 -0.70
N ASP A 96 5.91 11.93 -1.38
CA ASP A 96 4.92 10.95 -0.96
C ASP A 96 5.55 9.56 -1.09
N SER A 97 5.82 8.94 0.05
CA SER A 97 6.20 7.53 0.06
C SER A 97 4.96 6.77 -0.38
N THR A 98 5.13 5.77 -1.22
CA THR A 98 4.05 4.89 -1.65
C THR A 98 3.30 4.35 -0.42
N ARG A 99 2.22 5.05 -0.02
CA ARG A 99 1.46 4.78 1.21
C ARG A 99 1.05 3.31 1.29
N GLN A 100 0.55 2.76 0.18
CA GLN A 100 0.15 1.36 0.10
C GLN A 100 1.28 0.39 0.49
N SER A 101 2.51 0.64 0.07
CA SER A 101 3.63 -0.26 0.41
C SER A 101 4.06 -0.17 1.89
N ILE A 102 3.72 0.92 2.59
CA ILE A 102 3.88 1.00 4.04
C ILE A 102 2.82 0.15 4.71
N ASP A 103 1.57 0.30 4.29
CA ASP A 103 0.43 -0.40 4.85
C ASP A 103 0.61 -1.92 4.77
N GLU A 104 0.88 -2.44 3.59
CA GLU A 104 1.16 -3.85 3.35
C GLU A 104 2.34 -4.35 4.18
N SER A 105 3.41 -3.55 4.30
CA SER A 105 4.57 -3.91 5.12
C SER A 105 4.25 -3.98 6.60
N VAL A 106 3.41 -3.05 7.11
CA VAL A 106 2.98 -3.03 8.52
C VAL A 106 2.03 -4.20 8.81
N GLN A 107 1.08 -4.46 7.92
CA GLN A 107 0.15 -5.59 8.04
C GLN A 107 0.91 -6.91 8.06
N THR A 108 1.86 -7.11 7.16
CA THR A 108 2.71 -8.31 7.13
C THR A 108 3.61 -8.42 8.37
N ALA A 109 4.20 -7.32 8.86
CA ALA A 109 4.97 -7.31 10.10
C ALA A 109 4.11 -7.67 11.32
N THR A 110 2.84 -7.28 11.30
CA THR A 110 1.88 -7.67 12.35
C THR A 110 1.66 -9.19 12.36
N LEU A 111 1.46 -9.80 11.19
CA LEU A 111 1.32 -11.26 11.06
C LEU A 111 2.60 -11.99 11.47
N LYS A 112 3.78 -11.51 11.07
CA LYS A 112 5.06 -12.07 11.53
C LYS A 112 5.14 -12.15 13.04
N LYS A 113 4.76 -11.08 13.72
CA LYS A 113 4.84 -11.01 15.18
C LYS A 113 3.86 -11.94 15.90
N TYR A 114 2.65 -12.08 15.42
CA TYR A 114 1.55 -12.74 16.14
C TYR A 114 1.22 -14.15 15.64
N ILE A 115 1.73 -14.52 14.46
CA ILE A 115 1.56 -15.87 13.89
C ILE A 115 2.93 -16.53 13.78
N ASN A 116 3.73 -16.21 12.75
CA ASN A 116 5.09 -16.74 12.58
C ASN A 116 5.87 -15.95 11.53
N ASP A 117 7.18 -16.18 11.45
CA ASP A 117 8.12 -15.45 10.59
C ASP A 117 8.00 -15.76 9.08
N SER A 118 7.18 -16.72 8.67
CA SER A 118 7.05 -17.12 7.26
C SER A 118 6.34 -16.09 6.39
N PHE A 119 5.60 -15.14 6.99
CA PHE A 119 4.86 -14.14 6.25
C PHE A 119 5.78 -13.12 5.59
N GLU A 120 5.63 -12.92 4.29
CA GLU A 120 6.41 -11.94 3.52
C GLU A 120 5.58 -11.26 2.43
N ASN A 121 5.91 -10.01 2.12
CA ASN A 121 5.33 -9.32 0.97
C ASN A 121 5.93 -9.87 -0.31
N ILE A 122 5.11 -9.99 -1.35
CA ILE A 122 5.57 -10.42 -2.68
C ILE A 122 5.44 -9.28 -3.71
N ALA A 123 6.16 -9.43 -4.82
CA ALA A 123 6.09 -8.44 -5.88
C ALA A 123 4.69 -8.42 -6.53
N ASN A 124 4.16 -7.22 -6.78
CA ASN A 124 2.87 -7.03 -7.44
C ASN A 124 2.81 -7.81 -8.78
N GLY A 125 1.76 -8.59 -8.95
CA GLY A 125 1.53 -9.38 -10.16
C GLY A 125 2.31 -10.71 -10.22
N LYS A 126 3.05 -11.08 -9.18
CA LYS A 126 3.73 -12.38 -9.09
C LYS A 126 2.72 -13.52 -9.00
N GLU A 127 1.69 -13.35 -8.19
CA GLU A 127 0.61 -14.31 -7.99
C GLU A 127 -0.75 -13.61 -8.10
N VAL A 128 -1.63 -14.15 -8.92
CA VAL A 128 -2.99 -13.65 -9.16
C VAL A 128 -3.95 -14.83 -9.19
N PRO A 129 -5.01 -14.85 -8.36
CA PRO A 129 -6.10 -15.81 -8.51
C PRO A 129 -6.84 -15.54 -9.83
N PHE A 130 -6.92 -16.56 -10.69
CA PHE A 130 -7.56 -16.42 -11.98
C PHE A 130 -8.08 -17.76 -12.52
N ASN A 131 -9.38 -17.83 -12.81
CA ASN A 131 -10.04 -19.01 -13.38
C ASN A 131 -9.69 -20.32 -12.66
N GLY A 132 -9.75 -20.34 -11.33
CA GLY A 132 -9.49 -21.53 -10.50
C GLY A 132 -8.01 -21.89 -10.31
N ASN A 133 -7.07 -21.02 -10.73
CA ASN A 133 -5.63 -21.23 -10.59
C ASN A 133 -4.95 -19.99 -9.97
N ILE A 134 -3.72 -20.17 -9.50
CA ILE A 134 -2.81 -19.08 -9.16
C ILE A 134 -1.81 -18.95 -10.31
N VAL A 135 -1.81 -17.81 -10.96
CA VAL A 135 -0.95 -17.54 -12.14
C VAL A 135 -0.24 -16.20 -11.98
N SER A 136 0.77 -15.93 -12.80
CA SER A 136 1.33 -14.57 -12.86
C SER A 136 0.37 -13.62 -13.59
N LYS A 137 0.48 -12.32 -13.31
CA LYS A 137 -0.32 -11.30 -14.01
C LYS A 137 -0.13 -11.37 -15.53
N LYS A 138 1.09 -11.68 -15.98
CA LYS A 138 1.40 -11.82 -17.41
C LYS A 138 0.63 -12.96 -18.04
N GLU A 139 0.58 -14.12 -17.37
CA GLU A 139 -0.20 -15.28 -17.83
C GLU A 139 -1.69 -14.99 -17.83
N ALA A 140 -2.23 -14.40 -16.76
CA ALA A 140 -3.63 -14.04 -16.67
C ALA A 140 -4.07 -13.07 -17.80
N VAL A 141 -3.23 -12.07 -18.13
CA VAL A 141 -3.47 -11.18 -19.27
C VAL A 141 -3.41 -11.92 -20.59
N GLY A 142 -2.44 -12.83 -20.75
CA GLY A 142 -2.32 -13.66 -21.97
C GLY A 142 -3.54 -14.54 -22.21
N LEU A 143 -4.09 -15.14 -21.15
CA LEU A 143 -5.26 -16.01 -21.21
C LEU A 143 -6.57 -15.24 -21.49
N ASN A 144 -6.68 -14.00 -21.04
CA ASN A 144 -7.93 -13.20 -21.13
C ASN A 144 -7.90 -12.16 -22.26
N GLY A 145 -6.76 -11.92 -22.90
CA GLY A 145 -6.61 -10.93 -23.99
C GLY A 145 -6.81 -9.46 -23.61
N LYS A 146 -7.28 -9.15 -22.39
CA LYS A 146 -7.53 -7.80 -21.87
C LYS A 146 -7.51 -7.75 -20.32
N GLN A 147 -7.81 -6.61 -19.73
CA GLN A 147 -7.74 -6.34 -18.28
C GLN A 147 -8.33 -7.46 -17.43
N ILE A 148 -7.50 -8.00 -16.52
CA ILE A 148 -7.97 -8.88 -15.45
C ILE A 148 -8.61 -8.05 -14.35
N LYS A 149 -9.77 -8.51 -13.86
CA LYS A 149 -10.48 -7.87 -12.73
C LYS A 149 -9.81 -8.20 -11.39
N ALA A 150 -9.27 -9.42 -11.27
CA ALA A 150 -8.63 -9.86 -10.04
C ALA A 150 -7.29 -9.14 -9.77
N ARG A 151 -7.06 -8.81 -8.52
CA ARG A 151 -5.81 -8.21 -8.03
C ARG A 151 -4.79 -9.29 -7.65
N SER A 152 -3.53 -8.89 -7.59
CA SER A 152 -2.46 -9.77 -7.12
C SER A 152 -2.56 -10.02 -5.61
N VAL A 153 -2.00 -11.14 -5.19
CA VAL A 153 -1.64 -11.41 -3.80
C VAL A 153 -0.58 -10.39 -3.36
N ASP A 154 -0.74 -9.80 -2.19
CA ASP A 154 0.16 -8.78 -1.64
C ASP A 154 1.20 -9.40 -0.70
N ALA A 155 0.83 -10.45 0.03
CA ALA A 155 1.72 -11.19 0.91
C ALA A 155 1.42 -12.69 0.92
N ILE A 156 2.42 -13.49 1.29
CA ILE A 156 2.31 -14.93 1.44
C ILE A 156 2.85 -15.37 2.80
N GLY A 157 2.43 -16.53 3.25
CA GLY A 157 2.94 -17.18 4.45
C GLY A 157 2.65 -18.69 4.44
N THR A 158 3.08 -19.36 5.49
CA THR A 158 2.80 -20.79 5.72
C THR A 158 2.28 -20.99 7.12
N LEU A 159 1.22 -21.77 7.27
CA LEU A 159 0.61 -22.12 8.54
C LEU A 159 0.20 -23.60 8.50
N ALA A 160 0.69 -24.40 9.45
CA ALA A 160 0.32 -25.83 9.58
C ALA A 160 0.26 -26.58 8.22
N ASN A 161 1.29 -26.53 7.41
CA ASN A 161 1.36 -27.14 6.07
C ASN A 161 0.42 -26.54 5.00
N ARG A 162 -0.29 -25.46 5.30
CA ARG A 162 -1.11 -24.71 4.33
C ARG A 162 -0.37 -23.47 3.84
N LYS A 163 -0.54 -23.13 2.57
CA LYS A 163 -0.04 -21.87 2.00
C LYS A 163 -1.08 -20.77 2.27
N VAL A 164 -0.68 -19.69 2.94
CA VAL A 164 -1.54 -18.53 3.18
C VAL A 164 -1.25 -17.47 2.13
N LYS A 165 -2.29 -16.94 1.48
CA LYS A 165 -2.20 -15.88 0.49
C LYS A 165 -3.08 -14.71 0.92
N LEU A 166 -2.49 -13.52 0.98
CA LEU A 166 -3.14 -12.34 1.52
C LEU A 166 -3.34 -11.26 0.45
N PHE A 167 -4.53 -10.68 0.50
CA PHE A 167 -4.85 -9.42 -0.13
C PHE A 167 -5.02 -8.37 0.98
N GLN A 168 -4.27 -7.27 0.91
CA GLN A 168 -4.14 -6.33 2.02
C GLN A 168 -4.57 -4.94 1.61
N LYS A 169 -5.51 -4.34 2.35
CA LYS A 169 -6.00 -2.97 2.14
C LYS A 169 -6.09 -2.19 3.44
N TYR A 170 -5.83 -0.90 3.30
CA TYR A 170 -6.06 0.07 4.37
C TYR A 170 -6.84 1.27 3.84
N SER A 171 -7.94 1.62 4.51
CA SER A 171 -8.70 2.83 4.22
C SER A 171 -9.36 3.39 5.48
N LYS A 172 -9.04 4.65 5.82
CA LYS A 172 -9.50 5.30 7.05
C LYS A 172 -10.81 6.06 6.87
N VAL A 173 -10.99 6.70 5.74
CA VAL A 173 -12.11 7.60 5.43
C VAL A 173 -12.69 7.31 4.07
N ALA A 174 -14.01 7.49 3.95
CA ALA A 174 -14.73 7.38 2.68
C ALA A 174 -14.24 8.40 1.65
N GLY A 175 -14.08 7.99 0.40
CA GLY A 175 -13.69 8.84 -0.72
C GLY A 175 -13.93 8.14 -2.05
N SER A 176 -13.84 8.86 -3.16
CA SER A 176 -14.19 8.37 -4.51
C SER A 176 -13.41 7.14 -4.99
N GLY A 177 -12.28 6.81 -4.36
CA GLY A 177 -11.49 5.62 -4.69
C GLY A 177 -11.92 4.34 -3.96
N GLN A 178 -12.86 4.39 -3.03
CA GLN A 178 -13.12 3.31 -2.07
C GLN A 178 -14.21 2.34 -2.52
N SER A 179 -15.18 2.78 -3.26
CA SER A 179 -16.10 1.87 -3.98
C SER A 179 -15.31 0.94 -4.92
N HIS A 180 -14.19 1.42 -5.46
CA HIS A 180 -13.27 0.58 -6.22
C HIS A 180 -12.54 -0.44 -5.35
N GLN A 181 -12.13 -0.09 -4.11
CA GLN A 181 -11.41 -1.03 -3.24
C GLN A 181 -12.31 -2.18 -2.77
N THR A 182 -13.55 -1.90 -2.43
CA THR A 182 -14.54 -2.94 -2.06
C THR A 182 -14.81 -3.87 -3.25
N LEU A 183 -15.02 -3.31 -4.44
CA LEU A 183 -15.20 -4.10 -5.66
C LEU A 183 -13.95 -4.90 -6.02
N GLU A 184 -12.75 -4.35 -5.84
CA GLU A 184 -11.49 -5.08 -6.03
C GLU A 184 -11.36 -6.25 -5.08
N THR A 185 -11.71 -6.06 -3.80
CA THR A 185 -11.71 -7.11 -2.80
C THR A 185 -12.72 -8.19 -3.14
N GLN A 186 -13.93 -7.81 -3.50
CA GLN A 186 -14.97 -8.76 -3.91
C GLN A 186 -14.54 -9.60 -5.11
N ASN A 187 -14.04 -8.97 -6.18
CA ASN A 187 -13.53 -9.66 -7.37
C ASN A 187 -12.39 -10.64 -7.02
N TRP A 188 -11.50 -10.24 -6.10
CA TRP A 188 -10.41 -11.10 -5.65
C TRP A 188 -10.94 -12.33 -4.91
N LEU A 189 -11.89 -12.16 -4.00
CA LEU A 189 -12.56 -13.24 -3.25
C LEU A 189 -13.32 -14.19 -4.18
N GLU A 190 -14.03 -13.68 -5.18
CA GLU A 190 -14.73 -14.46 -6.20
C GLU A 190 -13.77 -15.32 -7.03
N GLU A 191 -12.58 -14.83 -7.38
CA GLU A 191 -11.57 -15.63 -8.05
C GLU A 191 -10.93 -16.67 -7.11
N CYS A 192 -10.70 -16.33 -5.84
CA CYS A 192 -10.21 -17.29 -4.84
C CYS A 192 -11.20 -18.43 -4.62
N SER A 193 -12.51 -18.16 -4.62
CA SER A 193 -13.55 -19.17 -4.40
C SER A 193 -13.63 -20.25 -5.51
N LYS A 194 -13.09 -19.98 -6.69
CA LYS A 194 -13.00 -20.93 -7.79
C LYS A 194 -11.86 -21.94 -7.64
N ILE A 195 -10.90 -21.66 -6.73
CA ILE A 195 -9.71 -22.50 -6.53
C ILE A 195 -10.06 -23.67 -5.62
N GLN A 196 -9.92 -24.89 -6.14
CA GLN A 196 -10.31 -26.12 -5.44
C GLN A 196 -9.26 -26.64 -4.46
N ASP A 197 -8.02 -26.14 -4.54
CA ASP A 197 -6.92 -26.56 -3.68
C ASP A 197 -7.12 -26.07 -2.23
N LYS A 198 -7.57 -26.97 -1.36
CA LYS A 198 -7.83 -26.70 0.06
C LYS A 198 -6.55 -26.55 0.91
N SER A 199 -5.38 -26.84 0.36
CA SER A 199 -4.09 -26.56 1.00
C SER A 199 -3.72 -25.07 0.94
N ILE A 200 -4.49 -24.27 0.17
CA ILE A 200 -4.32 -22.82 0.07
C ILE A 200 -5.41 -22.14 0.90
N VAL A 201 -4.97 -21.24 1.75
CA VAL A 201 -5.82 -20.37 2.58
C VAL A 201 -5.75 -18.95 2.00
N PHE A 202 -6.89 -18.34 1.76
CA PHE A 202 -7.00 -16.98 1.24
C PHE A 202 -7.53 -16.03 2.31
N VAL A 203 -6.87 -14.88 2.48
CA VAL A 203 -7.23 -13.90 3.50
C VAL A 203 -7.30 -12.50 2.87
N ALA A 204 -8.46 -11.85 2.97
CA ALA A 204 -8.56 -10.42 2.73
C ALA A 204 -8.42 -9.68 4.07
N GLN A 205 -7.29 -9.01 4.28
CA GLN A 205 -6.98 -8.24 5.47
C GLN A 205 -7.29 -6.77 5.22
N LEU A 206 -8.31 -6.27 5.91
CA LEU A 206 -8.90 -4.94 5.70
C LEU A 206 -8.80 -4.12 6.98
N ASP A 207 -7.93 -3.12 7.03
CA ASP A 207 -7.72 -2.27 8.18
C ASP A 207 -8.17 -0.82 7.90
N GLY A 208 -8.64 -0.13 8.96
CA GLY A 208 -9.13 1.24 8.90
C GLY A 208 -10.65 1.33 8.72
N GLY A 209 -11.26 2.33 9.36
CA GLY A 209 -12.70 2.37 9.57
C GLY A 209 -13.56 2.19 8.32
N GLU A 210 -13.12 2.73 7.18
CA GLU A 210 -13.84 2.55 5.92
C GLU A 210 -13.69 1.12 5.36
N ALA A 211 -12.46 0.59 5.32
CA ALA A 211 -12.24 -0.77 4.84
C ALA A 211 -12.96 -1.80 5.73
N GLU A 212 -12.92 -1.59 7.05
CA GLU A 212 -13.57 -2.46 8.02
C GLU A 212 -15.10 -2.44 7.92
N SER A 213 -15.71 -1.34 7.50
CA SER A 213 -17.18 -1.22 7.36
C SER A 213 -17.77 -2.20 6.35
N HIS A 214 -16.97 -2.71 5.41
CA HIS A 214 -17.40 -3.66 4.37
C HIS A 214 -17.12 -5.13 4.72
N ILE A 215 -16.48 -5.43 5.85
CA ILE A 215 -16.07 -6.80 6.22
C ILE A 215 -17.27 -7.74 6.26
N GLU A 216 -18.37 -7.35 6.90
CA GLU A 216 -19.54 -8.22 7.07
C GLU A 216 -20.24 -8.52 5.73
N GLU A 217 -20.27 -7.58 4.81
CA GLU A 217 -20.80 -7.79 3.47
C GLU A 217 -19.91 -8.76 2.67
N LEU A 218 -18.61 -8.54 2.70
CA LEU A 218 -17.64 -9.37 1.99
C LEU A 218 -17.57 -10.81 2.57
N ARG A 219 -17.76 -10.99 3.87
CA ARG A 219 -17.86 -12.32 4.50
C ARG A 219 -19.02 -13.13 3.95
N LYS A 220 -20.16 -12.51 3.64
CA LYS A 220 -21.31 -13.22 3.04
C LYS A 220 -20.96 -13.84 1.69
N VAL A 221 -20.11 -13.20 0.90
CA VAL A 221 -19.65 -13.70 -0.41
C VAL A 221 -18.89 -15.03 -0.27
N VAL A 222 -18.18 -15.21 0.83
CA VAL A 222 -17.29 -16.37 1.04
C VAL A 222 -17.72 -17.28 2.20
N SER A 223 -18.90 -17.08 2.75
CA SER A 223 -19.38 -17.79 3.95
C SER A 223 -19.45 -19.31 3.83
N GLN A 224 -19.51 -19.85 2.62
CA GLN A 224 -19.53 -21.28 2.33
C GLN A 224 -18.10 -21.90 2.21
N PHE A 225 -17.03 -21.10 2.29
CA PHE A 225 -15.66 -21.57 2.13
C PHE A 225 -14.91 -21.51 3.46
N ASP A 226 -14.40 -22.64 3.90
CA ASP A 226 -13.64 -22.80 5.15
C ASP A 226 -12.18 -22.35 5.06
N ASN A 227 -11.67 -22.17 3.85
CA ASN A 227 -10.31 -21.74 3.55
C ASN A 227 -10.22 -20.30 3.03
N ILE A 228 -11.30 -19.50 3.14
CA ILE A 228 -11.32 -18.08 2.75
C ILE A 228 -11.83 -17.25 3.91
N PHE A 229 -11.10 -16.18 4.28
CA PHE A 229 -11.47 -15.31 5.38
C PHE A 229 -11.33 -13.83 5.02
N VAL A 230 -12.19 -13.01 5.59
CA VAL A 230 -12.18 -11.54 5.50
C VAL A 230 -12.20 -10.96 6.90
N GLY A 231 -11.28 -10.06 7.22
CA GLY A 231 -11.26 -9.42 8.53
C GLY A 231 -10.22 -8.32 8.66
N ASN A 232 -10.28 -7.57 9.75
CA ASN A 232 -9.18 -6.69 10.13
C ASN A 232 -8.00 -7.51 10.72
N SER A 233 -6.87 -6.84 10.96
CA SER A 233 -5.65 -7.50 11.47
C SER A 233 -5.90 -8.37 12.69
N GLU A 234 -6.70 -7.91 13.66
CA GLU A 234 -6.99 -8.67 14.89
C GLU A 234 -7.81 -9.93 14.58
N GLN A 235 -8.87 -9.79 13.81
CA GLN A 235 -9.73 -10.90 13.40
C GLN A 235 -8.98 -11.94 12.56
N VAL A 236 -8.10 -11.48 11.65
CA VAL A 236 -7.24 -12.35 10.83
C VAL A 236 -6.28 -13.15 11.70
N ILE A 237 -5.63 -12.49 12.68
CA ILE A 237 -4.72 -13.17 13.61
C ILE A 237 -5.46 -14.23 14.41
N ASP A 238 -6.62 -13.91 14.96
CA ASP A 238 -7.38 -14.83 15.79
C ASP A 238 -7.89 -16.02 14.96
N TRP A 239 -8.34 -15.79 13.73
CA TRP A 239 -8.76 -16.85 12.83
C TRP A 239 -7.62 -17.76 12.38
N LEU A 240 -6.46 -17.20 11.99
CA LEU A 240 -5.27 -17.98 11.61
C LEU A 240 -4.76 -18.83 12.79
N ASN A 241 -4.72 -18.27 14.01
CA ASN A 241 -4.34 -19.02 15.21
C ASN A 241 -5.34 -20.15 15.55
N ALA A 242 -6.59 -20.03 15.15
CA ALA A 242 -7.58 -21.10 15.31
C ALA A 242 -7.40 -22.23 14.27
N LEU A 243 -6.88 -21.91 13.09
CA LEU A 243 -6.58 -22.89 12.04
C LEU A 243 -5.33 -23.74 12.33
N ASP A 244 -4.43 -23.26 13.21
CA ASP A 244 -3.17 -23.92 13.56
C ASP A 244 -3.35 -24.96 14.68
N LYS A 245 -4.54 -25.06 15.24
CA LYS A 245 -4.91 -26.01 16.30
C LYS A 245 -5.54 -27.28 15.72
#